data_508d8100abe729bf601ccc6f7145a22b
#
_entry.id   508d8100abe729bf601ccc6f7145a22b
#
_cell.length_a   1.000
_cell.length_b   1.000
_cell.length_c   1.000
_cell.angle_alpha   90.00
_cell.angle_beta   90.00
_cell.angle_gamma   90.00
#
_symmetry.space_group_name_H-M   'P 1'
#
loop_
_entity.id
_entity.type
_entity.pdbx_description
1 polymer ?
#
loop_
_entity_poly.entity_id
_entity_poly.type
_entity_poly.pdbx_seq_one_letter_code
_entity_poly.pdbx_strand_id
1 'polypeptide(L)'
;MTTTTTTAPSAPTYKLQLTLDVPQEFLNCLITTACEGGINYWAACTDYKWSHGQDTDGDELTGPTTVTVHESVDDIDYDGETIMGRRGGEYKAVGVDVGPQQMLDAIIRILDVAQPLEFISDNFRNALLDAVRQPNGEGDGDLDANDCDLIMQVAVLGRIVYG
;
A
#
# COMPACT_ATOMS: atom_id res chain seq x y z
N MET A 1 55.24 25.87 1.96
CA MET A 1 54.99 24.48 1.56
C MET A 1 53.48 24.39 1.25
N THR A 2 53.13 24.33 -0.02
CA THR A 2 51.72 24.26 -0.48
C THR A 2 51.38 22.82 -0.76
N THR A 3 50.57 22.22 0.08
CA THR A 3 50.06 20.83 -0.11
C THR A 3 48.92 20.85 -1.12
N THR A 4 49.16 20.34 -2.31
CA THR A 4 48.14 20.15 -3.34
C THR A 4 47.41 18.85 -3.06
N THR A 5 46.17 18.95 -2.59
CA THR A 5 45.28 17.77 -2.40
C THR A 5 44.73 17.36 -3.77
N THR A 6 45.22 16.29 -4.33
CA THR A 6 44.71 15.70 -5.55
C THR A 6 43.47 14.90 -5.21
N THR A 7 42.28 15.40 -5.57
CA THR A 7 41.02 14.65 -5.45
C THR A 7 41.02 13.55 -6.52
N ALA A 8 40.93 12.31 -6.09
CA ALA A 8 40.80 11.18 -7.01
C ALA A 8 39.49 11.32 -7.84
N PRO A 9 39.47 10.99 -9.15
CA PRO A 9 38.27 11.05 -9.96
C PRO A 9 37.24 10.04 -9.42
N SER A 10 36.02 10.51 -9.23
CA SER A 10 34.90 9.61 -8.84
C SER A 10 34.68 8.56 -9.92
N ALA A 11 34.43 7.32 -9.52
CA ALA A 11 34.06 6.25 -10.45
C ALA A 11 32.81 6.61 -11.25
N PRO A 12 32.72 6.24 -12.54
CA PRO A 12 31.53 6.51 -13.35
C PRO A 12 30.29 5.83 -12.77
N THR A 13 29.18 6.55 -12.67
CA THR A 13 27.91 6.03 -12.18
C THR A 13 26.99 5.78 -13.37
N TYR A 14 26.39 4.59 -13.42
CA TYR A 14 25.44 4.19 -14.46
C TYR A 14 24.04 4.12 -13.85
N LYS A 15 23.02 4.60 -14.58
CA LYS A 15 21.61 4.51 -14.19
C LYS A 15 20.97 3.35 -14.92
N LEU A 16 20.27 2.48 -14.18
CA LEU A 16 19.38 1.46 -14.73
C LEU A 16 17.96 1.88 -14.46
N GLN A 17 17.12 1.91 -15.50
CA GLN A 17 15.68 2.09 -15.37
C GLN A 17 14.99 0.78 -15.72
N LEU A 18 14.12 0.31 -14.84
CA LEU A 18 13.27 -0.87 -15.05
C LEU A 18 11.82 -0.41 -15.22
N THR A 19 11.13 -1.02 -16.16
CA THR A 19 9.68 -0.88 -16.31
C THR A 19 9.05 -2.23 -16.01
N LEU A 20 8.07 -2.25 -15.11
CA LEU A 20 7.32 -3.44 -14.72
C LEU A 20 5.84 -3.19 -15.02
N ASP A 21 5.20 -4.16 -15.64
CA ASP A 21 3.75 -4.17 -15.83
C ASP A 21 3.12 -4.85 -14.61
N VAL A 22 2.33 -4.10 -13.86
CA VAL A 22 1.65 -4.59 -12.66
C VAL A 22 0.19 -4.85 -13.00
N PRO A 23 -0.28 -6.11 -12.99
CA PRO A 23 -1.67 -6.44 -13.31
C PRO A 23 -2.64 -5.81 -12.30
N GLN A 24 -3.80 -5.35 -12.79
CA GLN A 24 -4.87 -4.84 -11.94
C GLN A 24 -5.34 -5.89 -10.93
N GLU A 25 -5.38 -7.16 -11.32
CA GLU A 25 -5.79 -8.26 -10.45
C GLU A 25 -4.90 -8.40 -9.21
N PHE A 26 -3.58 -8.27 -9.38
CA PHE A 26 -2.64 -8.24 -8.26
C PHE A 26 -2.96 -7.09 -7.28
N LEU A 27 -3.19 -5.87 -7.81
CA LEU A 27 -3.55 -4.72 -6.98
C LEU A 27 -4.92 -4.89 -6.29
N ASN A 28 -5.88 -5.51 -6.97
CA ASN A 28 -7.17 -5.88 -6.40
C ASN A 28 -7.01 -6.85 -5.23
N CYS A 29 -6.15 -7.87 -5.36
CA CYS A 29 -5.82 -8.81 -4.28
C CYS A 29 -5.25 -8.11 -3.06
N LEU A 30 -4.32 -7.18 -3.24
CA LEU A 30 -3.74 -6.40 -2.13
C LEU A 30 -4.81 -5.60 -1.37
N ILE A 31 -5.73 -4.93 -2.09
CA ILE A 31 -6.84 -4.18 -1.47
C ILE A 31 -7.72 -5.14 -0.67
N THR A 32 -8.12 -6.27 -1.27
CA THR A 32 -8.98 -7.26 -0.63
C THR A 32 -8.34 -7.82 0.64
N THR A 33 -7.08 -8.26 0.57
CA THR A 33 -6.35 -8.81 1.70
C THR A 33 -6.19 -7.80 2.84
N ALA A 34 -5.87 -6.53 2.52
CA ALA A 34 -5.79 -5.46 3.50
C ALA A 34 -7.15 -5.23 4.19
N CYS A 35 -8.24 -5.11 3.43
CA CYS A 35 -9.58 -4.84 3.97
C CYS A 35 -10.14 -6.00 4.80
N GLU A 36 -9.85 -7.26 4.41
CA GLU A 36 -10.38 -8.43 5.10
C GLU A 36 -9.58 -8.84 6.34
N GLY A 37 -8.28 -8.64 6.33
CA GLY A 37 -7.37 -9.15 7.37
C GLY A 37 -6.44 -8.14 8.03
N GLY A 38 -6.04 -7.09 7.33
CA GLY A 38 -4.96 -6.20 7.76
C GLY A 38 -5.42 -5.01 8.59
N ILE A 39 -6.21 -4.12 8.02
CA ILE A 39 -6.42 -2.75 8.52
C ILE A 39 -7.44 -2.58 9.66
N ASN A 40 -8.13 -3.65 10.06
CA ASN A 40 -9.29 -3.61 10.97
C ASN A 40 -9.02 -3.02 12.37
N TYR A 41 -7.77 -2.83 12.74
CA TYR A 41 -7.38 -2.29 14.05
C TYR A 41 -7.19 -0.76 14.04
N TRP A 42 -7.02 -0.14 12.86
CA TRP A 42 -6.85 1.30 12.73
C TRP A 42 -7.83 1.96 11.76
N ALA A 43 -8.54 1.18 10.93
CA ALA A 43 -9.43 1.74 9.91
C ALA A 43 -10.74 0.98 9.77
N ALA A 44 -11.76 1.67 9.28
CA ALA A 44 -13.00 1.09 8.78
C ALA A 44 -13.11 1.26 7.27
N CYS A 45 -13.72 0.29 6.61
CA CYS A 45 -14.00 0.32 5.18
C CYS A 45 -15.48 0.58 4.92
N THR A 46 -15.77 1.51 4.00
CA THR A 46 -17.10 1.73 3.41
C THR A 46 -17.01 1.69 1.89
N ASP A 47 -18.15 1.67 1.22
CA ASP A 47 -18.26 1.67 -0.25
C ASP A 47 -17.37 0.63 -0.94
N TYR A 48 -17.15 -0.49 -0.26
CA TYR A 48 -16.31 -1.57 -0.74
C TYR A 48 -16.96 -2.26 -1.94
N LYS A 49 -16.33 -2.13 -3.10
CA LYS A 49 -16.72 -2.80 -4.34
C LYS A 49 -15.68 -3.85 -4.67
N TRP A 50 -16.10 -5.08 -4.53
CA TRP A 50 -15.27 -6.23 -4.80
C TRP A 50 -15.31 -6.59 -6.29
N SER A 51 -14.19 -7.04 -6.85
CA SER A 51 -14.08 -7.37 -8.27
C SER A 51 -13.71 -8.83 -8.53
N HIS A 52 -13.82 -9.71 -7.53
CA HIS A 52 -13.57 -11.13 -7.67
C HIS A 52 -14.83 -11.97 -7.47
N GLY A 53 -14.94 -13.03 -8.26
CA GLY A 53 -16.04 -13.98 -8.19
C GLY A 53 -17.13 -13.69 -9.20
N GLN A 54 -18.31 -14.24 -8.95
CA GLN A 54 -19.50 -14.06 -9.79
C GLN A 54 -20.51 -13.20 -9.04
N ASP A 55 -21.24 -12.39 -9.77
CA ASP A 55 -22.41 -11.69 -9.22
C ASP A 55 -23.59 -12.66 -8.96
N THR A 56 -24.74 -12.12 -8.53
CA THR A 56 -25.95 -12.91 -8.26
C THR A 56 -26.50 -13.61 -9.48
N ASP A 57 -26.16 -13.16 -10.68
CA ASP A 57 -26.61 -13.69 -11.96
C ASP A 57 -25.59 -14.67 -12.56
N GLY A 58 -24.44 -14.86 -11.90
CA GLY A 58 -23.37 -15.78 -12.28
C GLY A 58 -22.36 -15.19 -13.27
N ASP A 59 -22.44 -13.89 -13.54
CA ASP A 59 -21.47 -13.17 -14.37
C ASP A 59 -20.21 -12.87 -13.58
N GLU A 60 -19.06 -13.02 -14.24
CA GLU A 60 -17.76 -12.75 -13.61
C GLU A 60 -17.61 -11.26 -13.29
N LEU A 61 -17.34 -10.95 -12.02
CA LEU A 61 -17.06 -9.59 -11.57
C LEU A 61 -15.71 -9.13 -12.12
N THR A 62 -15.76 -8.20 -13.07
CA THR A 62 -14.57 -7.61 -13.68
C THR A 62 -14.49 -6.13 -13.32
N GLY A 63 -13.28 -5.65 -13.13
CA GLY A 63 -13.05 -4.23 -12.87
C GLY A 63 -12.13 -3.98 -11.68
N PRO A 64 -11.97 -2.72 -11.27
CA PRO A 64 -11.15 -2.38 -10.12
C PRO A 64 -11.89 -2.67 -8.81
N THR A 65 -11.19 -3.28 -7.86
CA THR A 65 -11.59 -3.25 -6.45
C THR A 65 -11.41 -1.84 -5.91
N THR A 66 -12.42 -1.29 -5.28
CA THR A 66 -12.38 0.05 -4.69
C THR A 66 -12.98 0.05 -3.29
N VAL A 67 -12.49 0.92 -2.43
CA VAL A 67 -12.93 1.04 -1.05
C VAL A 67 -12.70 2.48 -0.56
N THR A 68 -13.59 2.98 0.31
CA THR A 68 -13.32 4.19 1.08
C THR A 68 -12.81 3.78 2.46
N VAL A 69 -11.61 4.21 2.83
CA VAL A 69 -10.92 3.87 4.09
C VAL A 69 -11.01 5.05 5.03
N HIS A 70 -11.53 4.81 6.23
CA HIS A 70 -11.71 5.79 7.29
C HIS A 70 -10.78 5.47 8.45
N GLU A 71 -9.87 6.40 8.77
CA GLU A 71 -8.95 6.25 9.89
C GLU A 71 -9.69 6.29 11.24
N SER A 72 -9.26 5.48 12.19
CA SER A 72 -9.75 5.48 13.58
C SER A 72 -9.54 6.84 14.25
N VAL A 73 -10.45 7.22 15.11
CA VAL A 73 -10.32 8.42 15.96
C VAL A 73 -9.63 7.99 17.26
N ASP A 74 -8.29 8.00 17.25
CA ASP A 74 -7.48 7.73 18.45
C ASP A 74 -7.25 9.00 19.30
N ASP A 75 -7.55 10.18 18.74
CA ASP A 75 -7.35 11.47 19.39
C ASP A 75 -8.65 11.95 20.04
N ILE A 76 -8.66 12.02 21.36
CA ILE A 76 -9.81 12.53 22.16
C ILE A 76 -10.13 14.01 21.88
N ASP A 77 -9.20 14.75 21.26
CA ASP A 77 -9.40 16.13 20.85
C ASP A 77 -9.87 16.28 19.40
N TYR A 78 -10.21 15.17 18.71
CA TYR A 78 -10.76 15.23 17.36
C TYR A 78 -12.15 15.85 17.38
N ASP A 79 -12.31 17.02 16.75
CA ASP A 79 -13.53 17.83 16.69
C ASP A 79 -14.32 17.67 15.37
N GLY A 80 -13.89 16.76 14.50
CA GLY A 80 -14.53 16.45 13.22
C GLY A 80 -15.73 15.50 13.33
N GLU A 81 -16.43 15.33 12.22
CA GLU A 81 -17.49 14.34 12.12
C GLU A 81 -16.94 12.91 12.15
N THR A 82 -17.65 12.02 12.84
CA THR A 82 -17.28 10.60 12.96
C THR A 82 -18.36 9.70 12.37
N ILE A 83 -17.96 8.48 11.98
CA ILE A 83 -18.84 7.38 11.63
C ILE A 83 -18.61 6.20 12.57
N MET A 84 -19.64 5.39 12.77
CA MET A 84 -19.53 4.16 13.55
C MET A 84 -19.12 3.01 12.65
N GLY A 85 -17.98 2.38 12.93
CA GLY A 85 -17.56 1.17 12.26
C GLY A 85 -18.35 -0.08 12.70
N ARG A 86 -18.29 -1.13 11.91
CA ARG A 86 -19.01 -2.41 12.16
C ARG A 86 -18.68 -3.05 13.51
N ARG A 87 -17.52 -2.75 14.10
CA ARG A 87 -17.06 -3.28 15.39
C ARG A 87 -17.31 -2.32 16.56
N GLY A 88 -18.06 -1.23 16.34
CA GLY A 88 -18.41 -0.27 17.38
C GLY A 88 -17.33 0.77 17.69
N GLY A 89 -16.26 0.84 16.90
CA GLY A 89 -15.27 1.93 17.00
C GLY A 89 -15.74 3.19 16.26
N GLU A 90 -15.21 4.33 16.67
CA GLU A 90 -15.39 5.62 15.99
C GLU A 90 -14.27 5.85 14.98
N TYR A 91 -14.64 6.35 13.81
CA TYR A 91 -13.73 6.63 12.71
C TYR A 91 -14.03 8.01 12.12
N LYS A 92 -13.03 8.66 11.54
CA LYS A 92 -13.20 9.96 10.86
C LYS A 92 -14.20 9.80 9.72
N ALA A 93 -15.20 10.68 9.63
CA ALA A 93 -16.21 10.63 8.57
C ALA A 93 -15.61 10.88 7.18
N VAL A 94 -14.54 11.66 7.11
CA VAL A 94 -13.78 11.86 5.87
C VAL A 94 -12.87 10.67 5.65
N GLY A 95 -13.20 9.86 4.64
CA GLY A 95 -12.39 8.73 4.20
C GLY A 95 -11.52 9.05 2.99
N VAL A 96 -10.63 8.14 2.67
CA VAL A 96 -9.77 8.18 1.48
C VAL A 96 -10.21 7.07 0.53
N ASP A 97 -10.51 7.43 -0.71
CA ASP A 97 -10.85 6.46 -1.75
C ASP A 97 -9.58 5.75 -2.24
N VAL A 98 -9.58 4.43 -2.13
CA VAL A 98 -8.48 3.58 -2.54
C VAL A 98 -8.93 2.64 -3.65
N GLY A 99 -8.15 2.60 -4.71
CA GLY A 99 -8.28 1.67 -5.83
C GLY A 99 -6.90 1.22 -6.30
N PRO A 100 -6.83 0.49 -7.42
CA PRO A 100 -5.55 -0.03 -7.94
C PRO A 100 -4.48 1.04 -8.12
N GLN A 101 -4.84 2.25 -8.55
CA GLN A 101 -3.87 3.32 -8.77
C GLN A 101 -3.23 3.80 -7.46
N GLN A 102 -4.00 3.98 -6.40
CA GLN A 102 -3.49 4.38 -5.09
C GLN A 102 -2.57 3.32 -4.50
N MET A 103 -2.91 2.03 -4.69
CA MET A 103 -2.04 0.93 -4.27
C MET A 103 -0.73 0.91 -5.06
N LEU A 104 -0.79 1.13 -6.38
CA LEU A 104 0.41 1.23 -7.23
C LEU A 104 1.31 2.39 -6.80
N ASP A 105 0.73 3.56 -6.54
CA ASP A 105 1.47 4.75 -6.07
C ASP A 105 2.14 4.48 -4.71
N ALA A 106 1.46 3.76 -3.81
CA ALA A 106 2.02 3.33 -2.53
C ALA A 106 3.20 2.37 -2.72
N ILE A 107 3.07 1.38 -3.60
CA ILE A 107 4.16 0.45 -3.95
C ILE A 107 5.38 1.21 -4.48
N ILE A 108 5.18 2.12 -5.44
CA ILE A 108 6.24 2.96 -5.98
C ILE A 108 6.92 3.76 -4.86
N ARG A 109 6.13 4.33 -3.95
CA ARG A 109 6.62 5.10 -2.82
C ARG A 109 7.44 4.27 -1.82
N ILE A 110 7.03 3.03 -1.56
CA ILE A 110 7.74 2.09 -0.69
C ILE A 110 9.07 1.65 -1.31
N LEU A 111 9.08 1.42 -2.62
CA LEU A 111 10.27 0.98 -3.36
C LEU A 111 11.26 2.12 -3.68
N ASP A 112 10.87 3.38 -3.46
CA ASP A 112 11.77 4.52 -3.64
C ASP A 112 12.84 4.59 -2.54
N VAL A 113 13.99 4.02 -2.81
CA VAL A 113 15.14 4.02 -1.88
C VAL A 113 15.80 5.40 -1.73
N ALA A 114 15.51 6.35 -2.62
CA ALA A 114 16.05 7.70 -2.52
C ALA A 114 15.32 8.53 -1.45
N GLN A 115 14.10 8.14 -1.12
CA GLN A 115 13.27 8.75 -0.07
C GLN A 115 12.67 7.64 0.83
N PRO A 116 13.50 6.98 1.65
CA PRO A 116 13.04 5.83 2.43
C PRO A 116 11.94 6.25 3.41
N LEU A 117 10.92 5.42 3.51
CA LEU A 117 9.89 5.53 4.54
C LEU A 117 10.41 4.92 5.85
N GLU A 118 10.10 5.58 6.97
CA GLU A 118 10.34 5.01 8.29
C GLU A 118 9.52 3.72 8.48
N PHE A 119 10.05 2.80 9.27
CA PHE A 119 9.47 1.49 9.59
C PHE A 119 9.30 0.51 8.42
N ILE A 120 9.80 0.84 7.22
CA ILE A 120 9.85 -0.09 6.09
C ILE A 120 11.22 -0.77 6.06
N SER A 121 11.24 -2.09 6.31
CA SER A 121 12.45 -2.89 6.27
C SER A 121 12.90 -3.19 4.83
N ASP A 122 14.19 -3.45 4.66
CA ASP A 122 14.71 -3.90 3.36
C ASP A 122 14.18 -5.27 2.98
N ASN A 123 13.90 -6.15 3.96
CA ASN A 123 13.28 -7.45 3.71
C ASN A 123 11.88 -7.30 3.10
N PHE A 124 11.06 -6.41 3.66
CA PHE A 124 9.74 -6.12 3.11
C PHE A 124 9.82 -5.52 1.70
N ARG A 125 10.75 -4.56 1.46
CA ARG A 125 10.95 -4.01 0.11
C ARG A 125 11.34 -5.08 -0.90
N ASN A 126 12.20 -6.03 -0.51
CA ASN A 126 12.61 -7.12 -1.38
C ASN A 126 11.44 -8.07 -1.67
N ALA A 127 10.67 -8.48 -0.66
CA ALA A 127 9.47 -9.31 -0.84
C ALA A 127 8.45 -8.62 -1.76
N LEU A 128 8.18 -7.33 -1.52
CA LEU A 128 7.28 -6.55 -2.37
C LEU A 128 7.78 -6.44 -3.81
N LEU A 129 9.07 -6.22 -4.03
CA LEU A 129 9.66 -6.16 -5.36
C LEU A 129 9.56 -7.51 -6.08
N ASP A 130 9.77 -8.60 -5.37
CA ASP A 130 9.65 -9.95 -5.93
C ASP A 130 8.18 -10.30 -6.26
N ALA A 131 7.23 -9.92 -5.39
CA ALA A 131 5.80 -10.06 -5.66
C ALA A 131 5.36 -9.26 -6.90
N VAL A 132 5.82 -8.01 -7.04
CA VAL A 132 5.51 -7.17 -8.21
C VAL A 132 6.12 -7.73 -9.51
N ARG A 133 7.28 -8.37 -9.43
CA ARG A 133 7.92 -8.99 -10.60
C ARG A 133 7.23 -10.27 -11.06
N GLN A 134 6.57 -10.97 -10.15
CA GLN A 134 5.93 -12.27 -10.39
C GLN A 134 4.47 -12.27 -9.91
N PRO A 135 3.62 -11.34 -10.39
CA PRO A 135 2.28 -11.11 -9.83
C PRO A 135 1.31 -12.28 -10.03
N ASN A 136 1.64 -13.23 -10.92
CA ASN A 136 0.86 -14.45 -11.16
C ASN A 136 1.62 -15.73 -10.76
N GLY A 137 2.70 -15.56 -10.00
CA GLY A 137 3.57 -16.66 -9.58
C GLY A 137 3.46 -16.95 -8.09
N GLU A 138 4.46 -17.69 -7.58
CA GLU A 138 4.55 -17.98 -6.15
C GLU A 138 4.81 -16.72 -5.29
N GLY A 139 5.19 -15.58 -5.93
CA GLY A 139 5.56 -14.35 -5.23
C GLY A 139 4.39 -13.55 -4.66
N ASP A 140 3.17 -13.67 -5.17
CA ASP A 140 1.99 -13.01 -4.59
C ASP A 140 1.50 -13.71 -3.31
N GLY A 141 1.87 -15.00 -3.13
CA GLY A 141 1.62 -15.75 -1.91
C GLY A 141 2.52 -15.37 -0.72
N ASP A 142 3.57 -14.60 -0.97
CA ASP A 142 4.55 -14.21 0.06
C ASP A 142 4.15 -12.91 0.81
N LEU A 143 3.16 -12.15 0.31
CA LEU A 143 2.63 -10.97 0.98
C LEU A 143 1.42 -11.35 1.84
N ASP A 144 1.57 -11.24 3.14
CA ASP A 144 0.49 -11.52 4.10
C ASP A 144 -0.39 -10.29 4.37
N ALA A 145 -1.38 -10.45 5.26
CA ALA A 145 -2.29 -9.38 5.61
C ALA A 145 -1.59 -8.17 6.26
N ASN A 146 -0.48 -8.39 6.98
CA ASN A 146 0.30 -7.31 7.59
C ASN A 146 1.08 -6.54 6.52
N ASP A 147 1.62 -7.25 5.52
CA ASP A 147 2.30 -6.62 4.39
C ASP A 147 1.32 -5.77 3.57
N CYS A 148 0.12 -6.29 3.31
CA CYS A 148 -0.95 -5.55 2.64
C CYS A 148 -1.44 -4.35 3.46
N ASP A 149 -1.45 -4.46 4.79
CA ASP A 149 -1.73 -3.35 5.70
C ASP A 149 -0.69 -2.24 5.57
N LEU A 150 0.61 -2.56 5.57
CA LEU A 150 1.67 -1.56 5.38
C LEU A 150 1.50 -0.79 4.06
N ILE A 151 1.16 -1.50 2.97
CA ILE A 151 0.92 -0.85 1.68
C ILE A 151 -0.32 0.05 1.77
N MET A 152 -1.39 -0.41 2.41
CA MET A 152 -2.62 0.36 2.59
C MET A 152 -2.39 1.61 3.45
N GLN A 153 -1.60 1.53 4.52
CA GLN A 153 -1.22 2.71 5.31
C GLN A 153 -0.50 3.75 4.46
N VAL A 154 0.42 3.34 3.61
CA VAL A 154 1.12 4.26 2.70
C VAL A 154 0.14 4.85 1.67
N ALA A 155 -0.80 4.07 1.16
CA ALA A 155 -1.82 4.56 0.21
C ALA A 155 -2.75 5.62 0.83
N VAL A 156 -3.13 5.44 2.09
CA VAL A 156 -4.10 6.30 2.80
C VAL A 156 -3.42 7.44 3.54
N LEU A 157 -2.32 7.16 4.26
CA LEU A 157 -1.69 8.07 5.21
C LEU A 157 -0.37 8.65 4.69
N GLY A 158 0.15 8.13 3.57
CA GLY A 158 1.45 8.51 3.00
C GLY A 158 2.66 8.02 3.80
N ARG A 159 2.45 7.31 4.91
CA ARG A 159 3.48 6.80 5.82
C ARG A 159 2.94 5.63 6.65
N ILE A 160 3.83 4.94 7.38
CA ILE A 160 3.44 3.97 8.40
C ILE A 160 3.17 4.70 9.71
N VAL A 161 2.02 4.45 10.30
CA VAL A 161 1.56 5.06 11.57
C VAL A 161 1.27 3.97 12.60
N TYR A 162 0.68 2.88 12.14
CA TYR A 162 0.21 1.78 12.96
C TYR A 162 1.07 0.54 12.73
N GLY A 163 1.50 -0.12 13.80
CA GLY A 163 2.35 -1.30 13.72
C GLY A 163 2.46 -2.05 15.03
#